data_f7ef6289f3c9870b54a742ae08b62ad3
#
_entry.id   f7ef6289f3c9870b54a742ae08b62ad3
#
_cell.length_a   1.000
_cell.length_b   1.000
_cell.length_c   1.000
_cell.angle_alpha   90.00
_cell.angle_beta   90.00
_cell.angle_gamma   90.00
#
_symmetry.space_group_name_H-M   'P 1'
#
loop_
_entity.id
_entity.type
_entity.pdbx_description
1 polymer ?
#
loop_
_entity_poly.entity_id
_entity_poly.type
_entity_poly.pdbx_seq_one_letter_code
_entity_poly.pdbx_strand_id
1 'polypeptide(L)'
;MEKDFYIIIVDDNMKPTDPFIMWMKRKVLNADVVSYRTVEYALGFIFEHLEEKMIIFLDCKFNMGLQGVDGLKRIREKTSLVSIVMMSANSLNQMENSELEAMINSDKLYFIKNDDLRKAEELVAKIQNKWVSELDCVLEQWVKSHNSEFRSKPYMATSDGVLSLNDVLVRIRNRTPLGLKLEKQILQVAVDSLTKDIRKNDRCN
;
A
#
# COMPACT_ATOMS: atom_id res chain seq x y z
N MET A 1 1.71 14.25 16.94
CA MET A 1 2.55 13.31 16.19
C MET A 1 2.02 13.27 14.77
N GLU A 2 2.87 13.47 13.81
CA GLU A 2 2.53 13.27 12.40
C GLU A 2 2.19 11.78 12.19
N LYS A 3 1.18 11.50 11.39
CA LYS A 3 0.75 10.12 11.10
C LYS A 3 1.54 9.62 9.89
N ASP A 4 1.96 8.37 9.94
CA ASP A 4 2.85 7.78 8.93
C ASP A 4 2.07 7.18 7.76
N PHE A 5 0.80 6.79 8.00
CA PHE A 5 -0.04 6.12 7.01
C PHE A 5 -1.51 6.14 7.39
N TYR A 6 -2.38 5.75 6.46
CA TYR A 6 -3.82 5.60 6.69
C TYR A 6 -4.22 4.14 6.94
N ILE A 7 -5.15 3.95 7.88
CA ILE A 7 -5.98 2.75 7.96
C ILE A 7 -7.38 3.15 7.54
N ILE A 8 -7.85 2.59 6.44
CA ILE A 8 -9.17 2.87 5.86
C ILE A 8 -10.06 1.66 6.12
N ILE A 9 -11.17 1.86 6.82
CA ILE A 9 -12.13 0.80 7.15
C ILE A 9 -13.40 1.06 6.36
N VAL A 10 -13.81 0.10 5.52
CA VAL A 10 -14.97 0.24 4.63
C VAL A 10 -15.95 -0.87 4.94
N ASP A 11 -17.04 -0.52 5.61
CA ASP A 11 -18.08 -1.45 6.06
C ASP A 11 -19.37 -0.67 6.36
N ASP A 12 -20.48 -1.05 5.77
CA ASP A 12 -21.77 -0.34 5.90
C ASP A 12 -22.46 -0.58 7.25
N ASN A 13 -22.06 -1.61 7.98
CA ASN A 13 -22.59 -1.94 9.30
C ASN A 13 -21.81 -1.28 10.44
N MET A 14 -20.53 -0.92 10.22
CA MET A 14 -19.69 -0.31 11.24
C MET A 14 -20.01 1.18 11.43
N LYS A 15 -20.18 1.58 12.70
CA LYS A 15 -20.29 2.98 13.11
C LYS A 15 -18.93 3.50 13.56
N PRO A 16 -18.67 4.82 13.57
CA PRO A 16 -17.40 5.39 14.05
C PRO A 16 -17.00 4.96 15.49
N THR A 17 -17.97 4.53 16.29
CA THR A 17 -17.79 4.02 17.67
C THR A 17 -17.66 2.49 17.72
N ASP A 18 -17.60 1.81 16.58
CA ASP A 18 -17.45 0.37 16.54
C ASP A 18 -16.18 -0.10 17.25
N PRO A 19 -16.23 -1.20 17.99
CA PRO A 19 -15.08 -1.75 18.69
C PRO A 19 -13.85 -1.98 17.80
N PHE A 20 -14.04 -2.38 16.53
CA PHE A 20 -12.95 -2.58 15.59
C PHE A 20 -12.23 -1.26 15.28
N ILE A 21 -12.99 -0.21 14.96
CA ILE A 21 -12.45 1.13 14.66
C ILE A 21 -11.74 1.71 15.89
N MET A 22 -12.39 1.61 17.06
CA MET A 22 -11.82 2.12 18.31
C MET A 22 -10.55 1.35 18.73
N TRP A 23 -10.52 0.05 18.48
CA TRP A 23 -9.34 -0.78 18.72
C TRP A 23 -8.17 -0.32 17.84
N MET A 24 -8.39 -0.16 16.53
CA MET A 24 -7.36 0.29 15.60
C MET A 24 -6.80 1.66 15.99
N LYS A 25 -7.65 2.63 16.29
CA LYS A 25 -7.24 3.97 16.77
C LYS A 25 -6.38 3.92 18.02
N ARG A 26 -6.65 2.98 18.93
CA ARG A 26 -5.92 2.84 20.20
C ARG A 26 -4.61 2.07 20.05
N LYS A 27 -4.57 1.08 19.16
CA LYS A 27 -3.43 0.17 19.02
C LYS A 27 -2.40 0.64 18.01
N VAL A 28 -2.85 1.30 16.93
CA VAL A 28 -1.97 1.75 15.86
C VAL A 28 -1.82 3.27 15.94
N LEU A 29 -0.98 3.71 16.87
CA LEU A 29 -0.85 5.14 17.21
C LEU A 29 -0.26 6.00 16.08
N ASN A 30 0.51 5.42 15.18
CA ASN A 30 1.12 6.09 14.04
C ASN A 30 0.25 6.07 12.76
N ALA A 31 -0.98 5.55 12.83
CA ALA A 31 -1.91 5.59 11.71
C ALA A 31 -2.99 6.66 11.90
N ASP A 32 -3.46 7.23 10.80
CA ASP A 32 -4.73 7.93 10.76
C ASP A 32 -5.84 6.97 10.34
N VAL A 33 -6.80 6.73 11.25
CA VAL A 33 -7.86 5.72 11.06
C VAL A 33 -9.14 6.41 10.65
N VAL A 34 -9.54 6.21 9.39
CA VAL A 34 -10.76 6.72 8.80
C VAL A 34 -11.72 5.59 8.44
N SER A 35 -13.02 5.86 8.43
CA SER A 35 -14.03 4.85 8.10
C SER A 35 -15.08 5.37 7.12
N TYR A 36 -15.48 4.52 6.20
CA TYR A 36 -16.49 4.79 5.19
C TYR A 36 -17.55 3.69 5.18
N ARG A 37 -18.80 4.08 4.96
CA ARG A 37 -19.92 3.15 4.92
C ARG A 37 -20.28 2.68 3.51
N THR A 38 -19.63 3.21 2.49
CA THR A 38 -19.80 2.78 1.10
C THR A 38 -18.44 2.71 0.40
N VAL A 39 -18.36 1.81 -0.55
CA VAL A 39 -17.18 1.62 -1.37
C VAL A 39 -16.86 2.88 -2.19
N GLU A 40 -17.88 3.55 -2.72
CA GLU A 40 -17.74 4.72 -3.59
C GLU A 40 -17.04 5.88 -2.86
N TYR A 41 -17.48 6.19 -1.63
CA TYR A 41 -16.84 7.26 -0.85
C TYR A 41 -15.40 6.90 -0.46
N ALA A 42 -15.15 5.63 -0.13
CA ALA A 42 -13.81 5.16 0.16
C ALA A 42 -12.89 5.27 -1.06
N LEU A 43 -13.38 4.90 -2.26
CA LEU A 43 -12.61 5.03 -3.50
C LEU A 43 -12.24 6.49 -3.80
N GLY A 44 -13.14 7.45 -3.56
CA GLY A 44 -12.82 8.87 -3.69
C GLY A 44 -11.60 9.25 -2.86
N PHE A 45 -11.64 8.96 -1.56
CA PHE A 45 -10.53 9.23 -0.65
C PHE A 45 -9.24 8.50 -1.04
N ILE A 46 -9.33 7.20 -1.36
CA ILE A 46 -8.18 6.38 -1.73
C ILE A 46 -7.49 6.97 -2.97
N PHE A 47 -8.25 7.37 -3.99
CA PHE A 47 -7.67 7.88 -5.24
C PHE A 47 -7.07 9.28 -5.11
N GLU A 48 -7.54 10.08 -4.16
CA GLU A 48 -6.94 11.38 -3.83
C GLU A 48 -5.63 11.25 -3.04
N HIS A 49 -5.38 10.08 -2.40
CA HIS A 49 -4.23 9.85 -1.51
C HIS A 49 -3.34 8.69 -1.96
N LEU A 50 -3.30 8.35 -3.27
CA LEU A 50 -2.51 7.22 -3.79
C LEU A 50 -1.01 7.32 -3.52
N GLU A 51 -0.50 8.51 -3.27
CA GLU A 51 0.90 8.74 -2.89
C GLU A 51 1.22 8.39 -1.42
N GLU A 52 0.18 8.24 -0.59
CA GLU A 52 0.33 7.90 0.82
C GLU A 52 0.32 6.38 1.04
N LYS A 53 0.98 5.95 2.11
CA LYS A 53 0.88 4.56 2.56
C LYS A 53 -0.49 4.33 3.15
N MET A 54 -1.13 3.22 2.77
CA MET A 54 -2.42 2.88 3.34
C MET A 54 -2.66 1.38 3.44
N ILE A 55 -3.45 1.00 4.45
CA ILE A 55 -4.00 -0.34 4.64
C ILE A 55 -5.51 -0.20 4.60
N ILE A 56 -6.15 -0.90 3.70
CA ILE A 56 -7.61 -0.85 3.51
C ILE A 56 -8.22 -2.13 4.07
N PHE A 57 -9.06 -2.00 5.08
CA PHE A 57 -9.95 -3.06 5.55
C PHE A 57 -11.28 -2.90 4.82
N LEU A 58 -11.62 -3.85 3.97
CA LEU A 58 -12.76 -3.77 3.05
C LEU A 58 -13.69 -4.95 3.26
N ASP A 59 -14.94 -4.68 3.69
CA ASP A 59 -15.94 -5.73 3.77
C ASP A 59 -16.26 -6.30 2.38
N CYS A 60 -16.47 -7.59 2.30
CA CYS A 60 -16.82 -8.27 1.05
C CYS A 60 -18.24 -7.93 0.60
N LYS A 61 -19.18 -7.77 1.53
CA LYS A 61 -20.61 -7.66 1.25
C LYS A 61 -21.19 -6.35 1.80
N PHE A 62 -21.82 -5.60 0.93
CA PHE A 62 -22.56 -4.38 1.25
C PHE A 62 -24.05 -4.57 0.95
N ASN A 63 -24.90 -3.98 1.78
CA ASN A 63 -26.36 -4.04 1.58
C ASN A 63 -26.80 -3.28 0.33
N MET A 64 -26.07 -2.22 -0.04
CA MET A 64 -26.37 -1.38 -1.21
C MET A 64 -25.07 -0.89 -1.86
N GLY A 65 -25.14 -0.59 -3.15
CA GLY A 65 -24.01 -0.03 -3.91
C GLY A 65 -23.01 -1.07 -4.38
N LEU A 66 -21.77 -0.63 -4.57
CA LEU A 66 -20.67 -1.50 -4.99
C LEU A 66 -20.31 -2.51 -3.90
N GLN A 67 -20.03 -3.73 -4.32
CA GLN A 67 -19.54 -4.78 -3.43
C GLN A 67 -18.04 -4.62 -3.19
N GLY A 68 -17.51 -5.22 -2.10
CA GLY A 68 -16.10 -5.11 -1.75
C GLY A 68 -15.18 -5.65 -2.83
N VAL A 69 -15.55 -6.74 -3.51
CA VAL A 69 -14.74 -7.29 -4.63
C VAL A 69 -14.70 -6.33 -5.82
N ASP A 70 -15.78 -5.56 -6.09
CA ASP A 70 -15.75 -4.52 -7.13
C ASP A 70 -14.84 -3.35 -6.72
N GLY A 71 -14.86 -2.99 -5.43
CA GLY A 71 -13.93 -2.02 -4.85
C GLY A 71 -12.48 -2.47 -5.01
N LEU A 72 -12.18 -3.73 -4.68
CA LEU A 72 -10.86 -4.34 -4.89
C LEU A 72 -10.41 -4.21 -6.35
N LYS A 73 -11.25 -4.59 -7.32
CA LYS A 73 -10.93 -4.51 -8.76
C LYS A 73 -10.60 -3.07 -9.16
N ARG A 74 -11.44 -2.10 -8.79
CA ARG A 74 -11.22 -0.68 -9.11
C ARG A 74 -9.95 -0.11 -8.48
N ILE A 75 -9.60 -0.50 -7.26
CA ILE A 75 -8.33 -0.11 -6.65
C ILE A 75 -7.18 -0.70 -7.44
N ARG A 76 -7.24 -1.97 -7.82
CA ARG A 76 -6.18 -2.67 -8.57
C ARG A 76 -5.99 -2.14 -9.99
N GLU A 77 -7.02 -1.59 -10.63
CA GLU A 77 -6.90 -0.85 -11.90
C GLU A 77 -6.02 0.40 -11.78
N LYS A 78 -5.94 1.00 -10.58
CA LYS A 78 -5.17 2.22 -10.32
C LYS A 78 -3.81 1.94 -9.70
N THR A 79 -3.72 0.99 -8.78
CA THR A 79 -2.49 0.68 -8.03
C THR A 79 -2.45 -0.76 -7.53
N SER A 80 -1.28 -1.38 -7.60
CA SER A 80 -1.00 -2.68 -6.97
C SER A 80 -0.34 -2.54 -5.59
N LEU A 81 0.00 -1.32 -5.15
CA LEU A 81 0.86 -1.11 -3.99
C LEU A 81 0.12 -0.99 -2.66
N VAL A 82 -1.15 -0.63 -2.70
CA VAL A 82 -1.98 -0.52 -1.50
C VAL A 82 -2.26 -1.91 -0.93
N SER A 83 -2.07 -2.08 0.37
CA SER A 83 -2.40 -3.31 1.07
C SER A 83 -3.90 -3.35 1.37
N ILE A 84 -4.57 -4.39 0.89
CA ILE A 84 -6.02 -4.58 1.10
C ILE A 84 -6.23 -5.82 1.96
N VAL A 85 -7.04 -5.66 2.99
CA VAL A 85 -7.49 -6.72 3.89
C VAL A 85 -8.99 -6.90 3.66
N MET A 86 -9.36 -7.93 2.93
CA MET A 86 -10.78 -8.28 2.76
C MET A 86 -11.33 -8.82 4.08
N MET A 87 -12.47 -8.31 4.48
CA MET A 87 -13.20 -8.77 5.67
C MET A 87 -14.47 -9.49 5.26
N SER A 88 -14.79 -10.58 5.95
CA SER A 88 -16.07 -11.27 5.73
C SER A 88 -16.52 -12.03 6.98
N ALA A 89 -17.80 -12.02 7.24
CA ALA A 89 -18.43 -12.91 8.22
C ALA A 89 -18.40 -14.38 7.77
N ASN A 90 -18.40 -14.60 6.45
CA ASN A 90 -18.38 -15.91 5.83
C ASN A 90 -16.95 -16.46 5.71
N SER A 91 -16.80 -17.76 5.69
CA SER A 91 -15.55 -18.43 5.36
C SER A 91 -15.33 -18.46 3.84
N LEU A 92 -14.05 -18.55 3.41
CA LEU A 92 -13.68 -18.52 1.99
C LEU A 92 -14.41 -19.58 1.14
N ASN A 93 -14.73 -20.74 1.72
CA ASN A 93 -15.47 -21.82 1.01
C ASN A 93 -16.95 -21.49 0.74
N GLN A 94 -17.45 -20.38 1.24
CA GLN A 94 -18.81 -19.89 1.02
C GLN A 94 -18.87 -18.71 0.03
N MET A 95 -17.72 -18.34 -0.53
CA MET A 95 -17.61 -17.29 -1.54
C MET A 95 -17.78 -17.87 -2.95
N GLU A 96 -18.22 -17.05 -3.87
CA GLU A 96 -18.32 -17.42 -5.28
C GLU A 96 -16.93 -17.58 -5.91
N ASN A 97 -16.79 -18.49 -6.88
CA ASN A 97 -15.50 -18.74 -7.54
C ASN A 97 -14.91 -17.47 -8.19
N SER A 98 -15.75 -16.63 -8.77
CA SER A 98 -15.34 -15.36 -9.39
C SER A 98 -14.79 -14.34 -8.38
N GLU A 99 -15.33 -14.34 -7.16
CA GLU A 99 -14.82 -13.52 -6.04
C GLU A 99 -13.46 -14.05 -5.58
N LEU A 100 -13.36 -15.37 -5.38
CA LEU A 100 -12.10 -16.02 -4.99
C LEU A 100 -11.00 -15.82 -6.02
N GLU A 101 -11.31 -15.95 -7.31
CA GLU A 101 -10.36 -15.74 -8.39
C GLU A 101 -9.81 -14.30 -8.39
N ALA A 102 -10.68 -13.29 -8.25
CA ALA A 102 -10.26 -11.89 -8.15
C ALA A 102 -9.37 -11.64 -6.92
N MET A 103 -9.63 -12.34 -5.81
CA MET A 103 -8.84 -12.22 -4.60
C MET A 103 -7.48 -12.91 -4.72
N ILE A 104 -7.44 -14.16 -5.21
CA ILE A 104 -6.20 -14.95 -5.32
C ILE A 104 -5.19 -14.29 -6.27
N ASN A 105 -5.66 -13.67 -7.33
CA ASN A 105 -4.83 -13.01 -8.34
C ASN A 105 -4.44 -11.57 -7.98
N SER A 106 -4.78 -11.10 -6.78
CA SER A 106 -4.46 -9.72 -6.34
C SER A 106 -3.20 -9.67 -5.48
N ASP A 107 -2.28 -8.79 -5.85
CA ASP A 107 -1.09 -8.49 -5.05
C ASP A 107 -1.47 -7.80 -3.72
N LYS A 108 -0.65 -8.03 -2.67
CA LYS A 108 -0.81 -7.40 -1.34
C LYS A 108 -2.24 -7.52 -0.78
N LEU A 109 -2.89 -8.65 -1.05
CA LEU A 109 -4.21 -8.98 -0.53
C LEU A 109 -4.11 -9.92 0.67
N TYR A 110 -4.94 -9.64 1.66
CA TYR A 110 -5.09 -10.42 2.88
C TYR A 110 -6.57 -10.68 3.14
N PHE A 111 -6.87 -11.67 3.97
CA PHE A 111 -8.24 -12.00 4.34
C PHE A 111 -8.34 -12.26 5.85
N ILE A 112 -9.38 -11.69 6.49
CA ILE A 112 -9.73 -11.95 7.89
C ILE A 112 -11.24 -12.11 8.04
N LYS A 113 -11.65 -12.70 9.18
CA LYS A 113 -13.04 -12.61 9.62
C LYS A 113 -13.31 -11.23 10.23
N ASN A 114 -14.54 -10.73 10.06
CA ASN A 114 -14.93 -9.37 10.45
C ASN A 114 -14.66 -9.02 11.92
N ASP A 115 -14.66 -9.98 12.83
CA ASP A 115 -14.53 -9.80 14.28
C ASP A 115 -13.16 -10.19 14.84
N ASP A 116 -12.20 -10.58 13.99
CA ASP A 116 -10.88 -11.01 14.43
C ASP A 116 -9.91 -9.82 14.62
N LEU A 117 -10.13 -9.07 15.70
CA LEU A 117 -9.33 -7.89 16.08
C LEU A 117 -7.84 -8.21 16.22
N ARG A 118 -7.50 -9.36 16.81
CA ARG A 118 -6.12 -9.76 17.03
C ARG A 118 -5.40 -9.99 15.70
N LYS A 119 -6.02 -10.73 14.80
CA LYS A 119 -5.46 -10.98 13.48
C LYS A 119 -5.34 -9.72 12.64
N ALA A 120 -6.28 -8.79 12.78
CA ALA A 120 -6.20 -7.48 12.13
C ALA A 120 -4.97 -6.69 12.61
N GLU A 121 -4.72 -6.63 13.94
CA GLU A 121 -3.52 -5.99 14.51
C GLU A 121 -2.23 -6.67 14.04
N GLU A 122 -2.17 -8.01 14.05
CA GLU A 122 -1.04 -8.79 13.55
C GLU A 122 -0.77 -8.52 12.05
N LEU A 123 -1.82 -8.40 11.25
CA LEU A 123 -1.67 -8.06 9.82
C LEU A 123 -1.15 -6.64 9.61
N VAL A 124 -1.63 -5.66 10.35
CA VAL A 124 -1.10 -4.29 10.29
C VAL A 124 0.40 -4.30 10.58
N ALA A 125 0.83 -4.94 11.66
CA ALA A 125 2.24 -5.06 12.02
C ALA A 125 3.06 -5.78 10.93
N LYS A 126 2.52 -6.87 10.37
CA LYS A 126 3.16 -7.60 9.26
C LYS A 126 3.32 -6.75 8.01
N ILE A 127 2.30 -5.96 7.66
CA ILE A 127 2.34 -5.06 6.50
C ILE A 127 3.35 -3.95 6.72
N GLN A 128 3.36 -3.32 7.91
CA GLN A 128 4.35 -2.30 8.26
C GLN A 128 5.79 -2.83 8.18
N ASN A 129 6.05 -4.03 8.69
CA ASN A 129 7.36 -4.66 8.60
C ASN A 129 7.81 -4.92 7.15
N LYS A 130 6.86 -5.26 6.25
CA LYS A 130 7.18 -5.37 4.82
C LYS A 130 7.56 -4.03 4.20
N TRP A 131 6.91 -2.95 4.57
CA TRP A 131 7.24 -1.62 4.05
C TRP A 131 8.69 -1.19 4.32
N VAL A 132 9.30 -1.67 5.42
CA VAL A 132 10.71 -1.36 5.74
C VAL A 132 11.68 -1.99 4.73
N SER A 133 11.31 -3.11 4.12
CA SER A 133 12.16 -3.87 3.19
C SER A 133 11.80 -3.69 1.71
N GLU A 134 10.67 -3.06 1.40
CA GLU A 134 10.25 -2.82 0.00
C GLU A 134 10.97 -1.58 -0.56
N LEU A 135 11.50 -1.70 -1.78
CA LEU A 135 12.31 -0.63 -2.40
C LEU A 135 11.56 0.69 -2.53
N ASP A 136 10.28 0.64 -2.90
CA ASP A 136 9.44 1.83 -3.03
C ASP A 136 9.29 2.59 -1.70
N CYS A 137 9.24 1.85 -0.58
CA CYS A 137 9.15 2.41 0.75
C CYS A 137 10.48 3.01 1.22
N VAL A 138 11.60 2.33 0.94
CA VAL A 138 12.95 2.85 1.21
C VAL A 138 13.21 4.11 0.39
N LEU A 139 12.85 4.09 -0.90
CA LEU A 139 12.97 5.24 -1.78
C LEU A 139 12.09 6.41 -1.31
N GLU A 140 10.86 6.14 -0.86
CA GLU A 140 9.99 7.17 -0.29
C GLU A 140 10.60 7.86 0.92
N GLN A 141 11.12 7.09 1.88
CA GLN A 141 11.78 7.65 3.06
C GLN A 141 12.96 8.54 2.66
N TRP A 142 13.76 8.10 1.69
CA TRP A 142 14.87 8.88 1.18
C TRP A 142 14.38 10.16 0.46
N VAL A 143 13.36 10.07 -0.39
CA VAL A 143 12.77 11.24 -1.07
C VAL A 143 12.18 12.21 -0.04
N LYS A 144 11.42 11.72 0.95
CA LYS A 144 10.80 12.57 2.00
C LYS A 144 11.81 13.22 2.95
N SER A 145 13.02 12.66 3.10
CA SER A 145 14.10 13.30 3.88
C SER A 145 14.63 14.58 3.25
N HIS A 146 14.35 14.84 1.97
CA HIS A 146 14.72 16.05 1.26
C HIS A 146 13.58 17.08 1.29
N ASN A 147 13.91 18.36 1.20
CA ASN A 147 12.90 19.43 1.15
C ASN A 147 12.07 19.37 -0.14
N SER A 148 10.89 20.02 -0.14
CA SER A 148 9.95 20.00 -1.26
C SER A 148 10.54 20.55 -2.57
N GLU A 149 11.39 21.58 -2.46
CA GLU A 149 12.07 22.17 -3.61
C GLU A 149 13.00 21.17 -4.30
N PHE A 150 13.82 20.44 -3.53
CA PHE A 150 14.71 19.41 -4.05
C PHE A 150 13.94 18.26 -4.70
N ARG A 151 12.83 17.82 -4.08
CA ARG A 151 12.02 16.71 -4.58
C ARG A 151 11.34 17.01 -5.92
N SER A 152 11.05 18.28 -6.19
CA SER A 152 10.36 18.73 -7.41
C SER A 152 11.32 19.18 -8.52
N LYS A 153 12.62 19.31 -8.24
CA LYS A 153 13.62 19.65 -9.27
C LYS A 153 13.77 18.53 -10.29
N PRO A 154 14.11 18.88 -11.54
CA PRO A 154 14.53 17.91 -12.56
C PRO A 154 15.65 17.00 -12.02
N TYR A 155 15.40 15.69 -11.98
CA TYR A 155 16.34 14.71 -11.45
C TYR A 155 16.95 13.85 -12.54
N MET A 156 16.14 13.39 -13.48
CA MET A 156 16.65 12.57 -14.59
C MET A 156 15.88 12.84 -15.89
N ALA A 157 16.59 12.75 -17.02
CA ALA A 157 15.99 12.79 -18.35
C ALA A 157 15.72 11.37 -18.85
N THR A 158 14.54 11.15 -19.42
CA THR A 158 14.11 9.88 -20.02
C THR A 158 13.53 10.12 -21.40
N SER A 159 13.23 9.06 -22.15
CA SER A 159 12.49 9.15 -23.41
C SER A 159 11.10 9.80 -23.25
N ASP A 160 10.51 9.70 -22.08
CA ASP A 160 9.17 10.21 -21.75
C ASP A 160 9.20 11.64 -21.19
N GLY A 161 10.38 12.26 -21.12
CA GLY A 161 10.59 13.60 -20.59
C GLY A 161 11.51 13.64 -19.37
N VAL A 162 11.49 14.80 -18.70
CA VAL A 162 12.30 15.04 -17.49
C VAL A 162 11.46 14.68 -16.27
N LEU A 163 12.03 13.87 -15.37
CA LEU A 163 11.40 13.41 -14.15
C LEU A 163 12.03 14.04 -12.92
N SER A 164 11.20 14.43 -11.96
CA SER A 164 11.60 14.74 -10.58
C SER A 164 11.74 13.45 -9.75
N LEU A 165 12.26 13.56 -8.52
CA LEU A 165 12.30 12.42 -7.57
C LEU A 165 10.88 11.93 -7.22
N ASN A 166 9.92 12.85 -7.09
CA ASN A 166 8.52 12.48 -6.86
C ASN A 166 7.96 11.68 -8.04
N ASP A 167 8.24 12.09 -9.27
CA ASP A 167 7.79 11.35 -10.46
C ASP A 167 8.39 9.95 -10.53
N VAL A 168 9.67 9.80 -10.20
CA VAL A 168 10.34 8.49 -10.13
C VAL A 168 9.65 7.58 -9.11
N LEU A 169 9.39 8.09 -7.91
CA LEU A 169 8.70 7.34 -6.86
C LEU A 169 7.29 6.90 -7.29
N VAL A 170 6.51 7.81 -7.87
CA VAL A 170 5.15 7.53 -8.35
C VAL A 170 5.18 6.47 -9.45
N ARG A 171 6.13 6.54 -10.41
CA ARG A 171 6.23 5.55 -11.50
C ARG A 171 6.63 4.17 -11.00
N ILE A 172 7.53 4.07 -10.01
CA ILE A 172 7.92 2.80 -9.37
C ILE A 172 6.71 2.22 -8.63
N ARG A 173 6.01 3.02 -7.82
CA ARG A 173 4.82 2.60 -7.08
C ARG A 173 3.69 2.09 -7.98
N ASN A 174 3.45 2.77 -9.07
CA ASN A 174 2.41 2.39 -10.03
C ASN A 174 2.85 1.28 -10.99
N ARG A 175 4.06 0.70 -10.77
CA ARG A 175 4.61 -0.37 -11.61
C ARG A 175 4.49 -0.11 -13.10
N THR A 176 4.62 1.16 -13.52
CA THR A 176 4.64 1.49 -14.94
C THR A 176 5.83 0.82 -15.62
N PRO A 177 5.81 0.59 -16.95
CA PRO A 177 6.96 0.01 -17.65
C PRO A 177 8.28 0.74 -17.37
N LEU A 178 8.23 2.08 -17.30
CA LEU A 178 9.37 2.91 -16.93
C LEU A 178 9.74 2.72 -15.45
N GLY A 179 8.74 2.65 -14.54
CA GLY A 179 8.96 2.42 -13.12
C GLY A 179 9.67 1.10 -12.83
N LEU A 180 9.27 0.01 -13.47
CA LEU A 180 9.93 -1.29 -13.36
C LEU A 180 11.37 -1.27 -13.87
N LYS A 181 11.63 -0.52 -14.97
CA LYS A 181 12.98 -0.33 -15.48
C LYS A 181 13.86 0.45 -14.49
N LEU A 182 13.32 1.51 -13.91
CA LEU A 182 14.01 2.33 -12.90
C LEU A 182 14.31 1.54 -11.63
N GLU A 183 13.35 0.77 -11.13
CA GLU A 183 13.53 -0.14 -9.99
C GLU A 183 14.70 -1.09 -10.23
N LYS A 184 14.72 -1.77 -11.37
CA LYS A 184 15.81 -2.67 -11.75
C LYS A 184 17.17 -1.97 -11.82
N GLN A 185 17.22 -0.75 -12.37
CA GLN A 185 18.45 0.03 -12.46
C GLN A 185 18.97 0.45 -11.09
N ILE A 186 18.09 0.89 -10.19
CA ILE A 186 18.46 1.27 -8.81
C ILE A 186 19.04 0.06 -8.08
N LEU A 187 18.37 -1.10 -8.15
CA LEU A 187 18.85 -2.34 -7.55
C LEU A 187 20.20 -2.77 -8.13
N GLN A 188 20.39 -2.67 -9.44
CA GLN A 188 21.68 -3.00 -10.09
C GLN A 188 22.82 -2.10 -9.59
N VAL A 189 22.58 -0.79 -9.51
CA VAL A 189 23.57 0.17 -8.99
C VAL A 189 23.91 -0.14 -7.53
N ALA A 190 22.93 -0.48 -6.71
CA ALA A 190 23.14 -0.86 -5.31
C ALA A 190 24.01 -2.12 -5.21
N VAL A 191 23.72 -3.17 -5.97
CA VAL A 191 24.51 -4.42 -6.01
C VAL A 191 25.93 -4.14 -6.50
N ASP A 192 26.10 -3.36 -7.58
CA ASP A 192 27.41 -3.02 -8.13
C ASP A 192 28.26 -2.22 -7.14
N SER A 193 27.64 -1.32 -6.37
CA SER A 193 28.33 -0.54 -5.34
C SER A 193 28.81 -1.43 -4.19
N LEU A 194 27.93 -2.30 -3.67
CA LEU A 194 28.28 -3.23 -2.60
C LEU A 194 29.39 -4.22 -3.00
N THR A 195 29.35 -4.71 -4.25
CA THR A 195 30.35 -5.67 -4.74
C THR A 195 31.71 -5.03 -5.06
N LYS A 196 31.73 -3.74 -5.41
CA LYS A 196 33.01 -3.00 -5.61
C LYS A 196 33.73 -2.76 -4.30
N ASP A 197 33.01 -2.48 -3.23
CA ASP A 197 33.64 -2.29 -1.91
C ASP A 197 34.25 -3.58 -1.35
N ILE A 198 33.61 -4.72 -1.59
CA ILE A 198 34.17 -6.04 -1.22
C ILE A 198 35.50 -6.30 -1.97
N ARG A 199 35.54 -6.06 -3.27
CA ARG A 199 36.76 -6.27 -4.09
C ARG A 199 37.93 -5.34 -3.73
N LYS A 200 37.68 -4.18 -3.12
CA LYS A 200 38.74 -3.29 -2.61
C LYS A 200 39.36 -3.83 -1.33
N ASN A 201 38.56 -4.41 -0.44
CA ASN A 201 39.02 -4.98 0.81
C ASN A 201 39.85 -6.25 0.61
N ASP A 202 39.54 -7.07 -0.42
CA ASP A 202 40.29 -8.28 -0.76
C ASP A 202 41.67 -8.00 -1.40
N ARG A 203 41.97 -6.76 -1.81
CA ARG A 203 43.25 -6.36 -2.39
C ARG A 203 44.21 -5.74 -1.37
N CYS A 204 43.80 -5.58 -0.13
CA CYS A 204 44.58 -5.00 0.96
C CYS A 204 45.02 -6.03 2.01
N ASN A 205 44.87 -7.34 1.76
CA ASN A 205 45.37 -8.43 2.58
C ASN A 205 46.46 -9.23 1.85
#